data_9bf2a78bfee39fa4473dd5eac472d63b
#
_entry.id   9bf2a78bfee39fa4473dd5eac472d63b
#
_cell.length_a   1.000
_cell.length_b   1.000
_cell.length_c   1.000
_cell.angle_alpha   90.00
_cell.angle_beta   90.00
_cell.angle_gamma   90.00
#
_symmetry.space_group_name_H-M   'P 1'
#
loop_
_entity.id
_entity.type
_entity.pdbx_description
1 polymer ?
#
loop_
_entity_poly.entity_id
_entity_poly.type
_entity_poly.pdbx_seq_one_letter_code
_entity_poly.pdbx_strand_id
1 'polypeptide(L)'
;ADLSLVLSYTLIGQLPVMVALALFVAVVTVLSRLWRDSEMVVWQVSGASQFAFIKPLLKMAWPAIVLVALCTLVARPWAQNQTEVLKQRYEQRSDMARVAPGQFQTSADGKRVFFIDSHSDGQQTARNVFMVMTDKGQESVVTAREGLLQLDQGLRYLVLAQGERTQTDLTTGEKTLSHFSTARIAVGDAPDVALKVPEPRSMSTLDLLAIPTRQAQAELTWRIGLIWATFNMVLAGLSLAAGNARRNSNWNLVYALLVFVVYFNLLSLSQSWVSKGKLEWIAGLLLIHGGLTLGALFMIWWRDGAVLPGRHVSRRAWAASQAEGV
;
A
#
# COMPACT_ATOMS: atom_id res chain seq x y z
N ALA A 1 -9.44 -15.56 -15.33
CA ALA A 1 -8.45 -14.62 -15.88
C ALA A 1 -8.30 -13.38 -14.97
N ASP A 2 -9.39 -12.78 -14.49
CA ASP A 2 -9.36 -11.52 -13.75
C ASP A 2 -8.72 -11.64 -12.36
N LEU A 3 -8.92 -12.77 -11.66
CA LEU A 3 -8.33 -13.03 -10.35
C LEU A 3 -6.78 -13.13 -10.43
N SER A 4 -6.26 -13.80 -11.44
CA SER A 4 -4.81 -13.93 -11.62
C SER A 4 -4.14 -12.58 -11.94
N LEU A 5 -4.83 -11.70 -12.66
CA LEU A 5 -4.34 -10.34 -12.93
C LEU A 5 -4.29 -9.49 -11.66
N VAL A 6 -5.35 -9.53 -10.84
CA VAL A 6 -5.37 -8.83 -9.54
C VAL A 6 -4.25 -9.31 -8.63
N LEU A 7 -4.03 -10.62 -8.54
CA LEU A 7 -2.92 -11.19 -7.76
C LEU A 7 -1.56 -10.72 -8.29
N SER A 8 -1.38 -10.71 -9.63
CA SER A 8 -0.14 -10.25 -10.25
C SER A 8 0.15 -8.78 -9.93
N TYR A 9 -0.84 -7.90 -10.05
CA TYR A 9 -0.66 -6.49 -9.71
C TYR A 9 -0.43 -6.26 -8.22
N THR A 10 -1.07 -7.05 -7.36
CA THR A 10 -0.83 -7.00 -5.92
C THR A 10 0.61 -7.39 -5.59
N LEU A 11 1.12 -8.44 -6.22
CA LEU A 11 2.52 -8.85 -6.06
C LEU A 11 3.50 -7.77 -6.52
N ILE A 12 3.26 -7.14 -7.68
CA ILE A 12 4.08 -6.01 -8.16
C ILE A 12 4.07 -4.87 -7.14
N GLY A 13 2.93 -4.59 -6.52
CA GLY A 13 2.82 -3.56 -5.47
C GLY A 13 3.65 -3.86 -4.21
N GLN A 14 3.94 -5.12 -3.91
CA GLN A 14 4.73 -5.56 -2.75
C GLN A 14 6.23 -5.74 -3.06
N LEU A 15 6.60 -5.82 -4.34
CA LEU A 15 7.99 -6.04 -4.76
C LEU A 15 9.00 -5.08 -4.09
N PRO A 16 8.76 -3.76 -3.98
CA PRO A 16 9.74 -2.85 -3.39
C PRO A 16 10.09 -3.23 -1.95
N VAL A 17 9.10 -3.62 -1.16
CA VAL A 17 9.28 -4.03 0.24
C VAL A 17 10.04 -5.34 0.34
N MET A 18 9.72 -6.30 -0.54
CA MET A 18 10.41 -7.60 -0.59
C MET A 18 11.88 -7.44 -1.00
N VAL A 19 12.17 -6.59 -1.99
CA VAL A 19 13.55 -6.31 -2.42
C VAL A 19 14.35 -5.61 -1.31
N ALA A 20 13.73 -4.64 -0.61
CA ALA A 20 14.37 -3.97 0.52
C ALA A 20 14.72 -4.95 1.66
N LEU A 21 13.79 -5.86 1.99
CA LEU A 21 14.02 -6.91 2.98
C LEU A 21 15.13 -7.86 2.52
N ALA A 22 15.08 -8.34 1.28
CA ALA A 22 16.08 -9.24 0.74
C ALA A 22 17.49 -8.64 0.74
N LEU A 23 17.61 -7.36 0.34
CA LEU A 23 18.87 -6.61 0.42
C LEU A 23 19.40 -6.55 1.85
N PHE A 24 18.53 -6.20 2.81
CA PHE A 24 18.91 -6.09 4.21
C PHE A 24 19.39 -7.44 4.78
N VAL A 25 18.64 -8.52 4.53
CA VAL A 25 19.02 -9.88 4.95
C VAL A 25 20.34 -10.28 4.31
N ALA A 26 20.56 -9.99 3.04
CA ALA A 26 21.81 -10.29 2.34
C ALA A 26 22.99 -9.55 2.99
N VAL A 27 22.86 -8.24 3.25
CA VAL A 27 23.89 -7.42 3.91
C VAL A 27 24.22 -7.97 5.30
N VAL A 28 23.19 -8.24 6.13
CA VAL A 28 23.40 -8.78 7.49
C VAL A 28 24.07 -10.15 7.44
N THR A 29 23.63 -11.03 6.54
CA THR A 29 24.18 -12.40 6.42
C THR A 29 25.64 -12.38 6.00
N VAL A 30 25.97 -11.59 4.96
CA VAL A 30 27.36 -11.49 4.47
C VAL A 30 28.27 -10.88 5.53
N LEU A 31 27.87 -9.78 6.14
CA LEU A 31 28.68 -9.12 7.17
C LEU A 31 28.82 -9.98 8.44
N SER A 32 27.74 -10.67 8.86
CA SER A 32 27.82 -11.60 9.99
C SER A 32 28.78 -12.77 9.72
N ARG A 33 28.84 -13.22 8.48
CA ARG A 33 29.81 -14.22 8.06
C ARG A 33 31.24 -13.70 8.15
N LEU A 34 31.53 -12.52 7.59
CA LEU A 34 32.87 -11.89 7.63
C LEU A 34 33.36 -11.68 9.08
N TRP A 35 32.43 -11.34 9.99
CA TRP A 35 32.77 -11.25 11.42
C TRP A 35 33.05 -12.61 12.05
N ARG A 36 32.24 -13.62 11.75
CA ARG A 36 32.41 -14.98 12.29
C ARG A 36 33.73 -15.60 11.83
N ASP A 37 34.06 -15.40 10.56
CA ASP A 37 35.27 -15.95 9.95
C ASP A 37 36.52 -15.11 10.27
N SER A 38 36.36 -14.09 11.18
CA SER A 38 37.42 -13.18 11.66
C SER A 38 38.04 -12.28 10.57
N GLU A 39 37.49 -12.27 9.36
CA GLU A 39 37.99 -11.44 8.25
C GLU A 39 37.91 -9.95 8.58
N MET A 40 36.78 -9.52 9.20
CA MET A 40 36.61 -8.12 9.64
C MET A 40 37.62 -7.71 10.71
N VAL A 41 38.03 -8.64 11.58
CA VAL A 41 39.05 -8.39 12.60
C VAL A 41 40.43 -8.13 11.96
N VAL A 42 40.78 -8.88 10.92
CA VAL A 42 42.02 -8.67 10.15
C VAL A 42 42.05 -7.26 9.54
N TRP A 43 40.93 -6.84 8.93
CA TRP A 43 40.83 -5.50 8.37
C TRP A 43 40.95 -4.41 9.44
N GLN A 44 40.35 -4.62 10.61
CA GLN A 44 40.44 -3.65 11.72
C GLN A 44 41.85 -3.56 12.29
N VAL A 45 42.54 -4.68 12.47
CA VAL A 45 43.94 -4.70 12.93
C VAL A 45 44.87 -4.00 11.92
N SER A 46 44.58 -4.11 10.63
CA SER A 46 45.32 -3.37 9.59
C SER A 46 44.97 -1.86 9.53
N GLY A 47 44.08 -1.39 10.44
CA GLY A 47 43.73 0.01 10.56
C GLY A 47 42.51 0.48 9.79
N ALA A 48 41.76 -0.44 9.14
CA ALA A 48 40.52 -0.09 8.47
C ALA A 48 39.42 0.18 9.48
N SER A 49 38.75 1.35 9.37
CA SER A 49 37.60 1.66 10.20
C SER A 49 36.33 1.03 9.64
N GLN A 50 35.30 0.87 10.48
CA GLN A 50 33.97 0.40 9.99
C GLN A 50 33.37 1.37 8.96
N PHE A 51 33.65 2.67 9.05
CA PHE A 51 33.23 3.64 8.03
C PHE A 51 33.79 3.34 6.64
N ALA A 52 34.98 2.74 6.55
CA ALA A 52 35.57 2.38 5.27
C ALA A 52 34.70 1.39 4.47
N PHE A 53 33.88 0.58 5.15
CA PHE A 53 33.00 -0.39 4.52
C PHE A 53 31.68 0.21 4.00
N ILE A 54 31.32 1.44 4.40
CA ILE A 54 30.07 2.09 3.92
C ILE A 54 30.13 2.26 2.39
N LYS A 55 31.25 2.79 1.86
CA LYS A 55 31.39 3.04 0.42
C LYS A 55 31.28 1.79 -0.43
N PRO A 56 32.01 0.68 -0.17
CA PRO A 56 31.86 -0.55 -0.94
C PRO A 56 30.48 -1.19 -0.77
N LEU A 57 29.86 -1.15 0.43
CA LEU A 57 28.52 -1.67 0.65
C LEU A 57 27.48 -0.90 -0.18
N LEU A 58 27.53 0.43 -0.17
CA LEU A 58 26.61 1.24 -0.97
C LEU A 58 26.86 1.04 -2.47
N LYS A 59 28.11 0.84 -2.89
CA LYS A 59 28.44 0.53 -4.29
C LYS A 59 27.84 -0.82 -4.72
N MET A 60 27.71 -1.78 -3.82
CA MET A 60 27.05 -3.06 -4.11
C MET A 60 25.53 -2.97 -3.98
N ALA A 61 25.01 -2.15 -3.07
CA ALA A 61 23.59 -2.00 -2.78
C ALA A 61 22.84 -1.07 -3.75
N TRP A 62 23.56 -0.13 -4.42
CA TRP A 62 22.91 0.89 -5.25
C TRP A 62 21.99 0.34 -6.34
N PRO A 63 22.29 -0.79 -7.05
CA PRO A 63 21.36 -1.30 -8.05
C PRO A 63 20.03 -1.74 -7.45
N ALA A 64 20.08 -2.37 -6.25
CA ALA A 64 18.87 -2.75 -5.53
C ALA A 64 18.09 -1.53 -5.00
N ILE A 65 18.79 -0.50 -4.52
CA ILE A 65 18.15 0.76 -4.09
C ILE A 65 17.46 1.44 -5.28
N VAL A 66 18.11 1.49 -6.44
CA VAL A 66 17.50 2.03 -7.68
C VAL A 66 16.31 1.20 -8.10
N LEU A 67 16.41 -0.13 -8.04
CA LEU A 67 15.29 -1.02 -8.34
C LEU A 67 14.09 -0.74 -7.41
N VAL A 68 14.33 -0.60 -6.09
CA VAL A 68 13.29 -0.23 -5.13
C VAL A 68 12.69 1.13 -5.48
N ALA A 69 13.51 2.11 -5.86
CA ALA A 69 13.02 3.43 -6.27
C ALA A 69 12.12 3.34 -7.51
N LEU A 70 12.56 2.65 -8.56
CA LEU A 70 11.77 2.45 -9.78
C LEU A 70 10.46 1.71 -9.49
N CYS A 71 10.53 0.63 -8.72
CA CYS A 71 9.33 -0.12 -8.33
C CYS A 71 8.37 0.73 -7.50
N THR A 72 8.86 1.55 -6.57
CA THR A 72 8.03 2.36 -5.68
C THR A 72 7.42 3.56 -6.39
N LEU A 73 8.20 4.26 -7.23
CA LEU A 73 7.78 5.50 -7.86
C LEU A 73 6.97 5.29 -9.15
N VAL A 74 7.19 4.16 -9.84
CA VAL A 74 6.59 3.89 -11.17
C VAL A 74 5.74 2.62 -11.17
N ALA A 75 6.32 1.46 -10.83
CA ALA A 75 5.62 0.19 -10.99
C ALA A 75 4.43 0.04 -10.03
N ARG A 76 4.59 0.47 -8.78
CA ARG A 76 3.54 0.38 -7.76
C ARG A 76 2.30 1.24 -8.08
N PRO A 77 2.40 2.56 -8.39
CA PRO A 77 1.23 3.35 -8.76
C PRO A 77 0.55 2.83 -10.03
N TRP A 78 1.32 2.38 -11.02
CA TRP A 78 0.77 1.75 -12.21
C TRP A 78 -0.03 0.47 -11.86
N ALA A 79 0.53 -0.43 -11.06
CA ALA A 79 -0.14 -1.66 -10.67
C ALA A 79 -1.41 -1.39 -9.83
N GLN A 80 -1.38 -0.40 -8.93
CA GLN A 80 -2.55 0.01 -8.15
C GLN A 80 -3.65 0.60 -9.05
N ASN A 81 -3.29 1.42 -10.03
CA ASN A 81 -4.25 1.95 -11.00
C ASN A 81 -4.91 0.82 -11.82
N GLN A 82 -4.14 -0.16 -12.29
CA GLN A 82 -4.69 -1.31 -13.01
C GLN A 82 -5.64 -2.16 -12.13
N THR A 83 -5.28 -2.33 -10.86
CA THR A 83 -6.14 -3.02 -9.89
C THR A 83 -7.46 -2.29 -9.70
N GLU A 84 -7.43 -0.97 -9.58
CA GLU A 84 -8.64 -0.15 -9.41
C GLU A 84 -9.53 -0.20 -10.66
N VAL A 85 -8.94 -0.11 -11.86
CA VAL A 85 -9.67 -0.25 -13.14
C VAL A 85 -10.34 -1.64 -13.24
N LEU A 86 -9.64 -2.71 -12.86
CA LEU A 86 -10.23 -4.06 -12.86
C LEU A 86 -11.36 -4.18 -11.85
N LYS A 87 -11.20 -3.62 -10.67
CA LYS A 87 -12.22 -3.62 -9.61
C LYS A 87 -13.48 -2.87 -10.09
N GLN A 88 -13.31 -1.67 -10.69
CA GLN A 88 -14.43 -0.91 -11.25
C GLN A 88 -15.14 -1.68 -12.35
N ARG A 89 -14.40 -2.33 -13.27
CA ARG A 89 -14.99 -3.18 -14.30
C ARG A 89 -15.77 -4.37 -13.70
N TYR A 90 -15.25 -4.96 -12.63
CA TYR A 90 -15.92 -6.06 -11.95
C TYR A 90 -17.19 -5.58 -11.23
N GLU A 91 -17.15 -4.44 -10.55
CA GLU A 91 -18.32 -3.83 -9.92
C GLU A 91 -19.39 -3.50 -10.97
N GLN A 92 -19.00 -2.91 -12.11
CA GLN A 92 -19.94 -2.63 -13.20
C GLN A 92 -20.56 -3.88 -13.84
N ARG A 93 -19.79 -4.98 -13.95
CA ARG A 93 -20.30 -6.27 -14.46
C ARG A 93 -21.18 -6.99 -13.43
N SER A 94 -20.88 -6.83 -12.15
CA SER A 94 -21.51 -7.55 -11.05
C SER A 94 -23.01 -7.27 -10.96
N ASP A 95 -23.46 -6.05 -11.22
CA ASP A 95 -24.87 -5.69 -11.14
C ASP A 95 -25.70 -6.26 -12.29
N MET A 96 -25.08 -6.52 -13.45
CA MET A 96 -25.79 -7.13 -14.60
C MET A 96 -25.71 -8.67 -14.62
N ALA A 97 -24.59 -9.25 -14.19
CA ALA A 97 -24.40 -10.70 -14.18
C ALA A 97 -25.05 -11.39 -12.98
N ARG A 98 -25.43 -10.64 -11.95
CA ARG A 98 -26.12 -11.17 -10.78
C ARG A 98 -27.63 -11.37 -10.97
N VAL A 99 -28.20 -10.80 -12.03
CA VAL A 99 -29.60 -11.05 -12.35
C VAL A 99 -29.71 -12.42 -13.02
N ALA A 100 -29.50 -13.50 -12.23
CA ALA A 100 -29.88 -14.83 -12.68
C ALA A 100 -31.42 -14.90 -12.65
N PRO A 101 -32.10 -15.09 -13.82
CA PRO A 101 -33.53 -15.21 -13.84
C PRO A 101 -33.99 -16.34 -12.91
N GLY A 102 -35.11 -16.14 -12.19
CA GLY A 102 -35.65 -17.11 -11.25
C GLY A 102 -35.09 -17.10 -9.83
N GLN A 103 -34.25 -16.13 -9.46
CA GLN A 103 -33.71 -16.00 -8.10
C GLN A 103 -33.89 -14.57 -7.55
N PHE A 104 -34.11 -14.49 -6.24
CA PHE A 104 -34.10 -13.22 -5.54
C PHE A 104 -32.65 -12.69 -5.42
N GLN A 105 -32.46 -11.46 -5.77
CA GLN A 105 -31.18 -10.81 -5.71
C GLN A 105 -31.23 -9.53 -4.92
N THR A 106 -30.22 -9.32 -4.08
CA THR A 106 -30.08 -8.11 -3.29
C THR A 106 -29.06 -7.17 -3.94
N SER A 107 -29.41 -5.90 -4.08
CA SER A 107 -28.50 -4.85 -4.52
C SER A 107 -27.27 -4.76 -3.61
N ALA A 108 -26.16 -4.23 -4.13
CA ALA A 108 -24.90 -4.09 -3.41
C ALA A 108 -25.01 -3.25 -2.12
N ASP A 109 -25.94 -2.29 -2.08
CA ASP A 109 -26.26 -1.45 -0.91
C ASP A 109 -27.19 -2.12 0.11
N GLY A 110 -27.69 -3.34 -0.19
CA GLY A 110 -28.63 -4.08 0.65
C GLY A 110 -30.05 -3.50 0.73
N LYS A 111 -30.32 -2.37 0.07
CA LYS A 111 -31.57 -1.63 0.18
C LYS A 111 -32.63 -2.07 -0.82
N ARG A 112 -32.25 -2.85 -1.82
CA ARG A 112 -33.15 -3.28 -2.90
C ARG A 112 -33.04 -4.78 -3.10
N VAL A 113 -34.19 -5.44 -3.24
CA VAL A 113 -34.27 -6.86 -3.61
C VAL A 113 -35.04 -6.95 -4.91
N PHE A 114 -34.49 -7.68 -5.87
CA PHE A 114 -35.08 -7.87 -7.20
C PHE A 114 -35.40 -9.35 -7.41
N PHE A 115 -36.46 -9.60 -8.09
CA PHE A 115 -36.79 -10.90 -8.68
C PHE A 115 -37.24 -10.70 -10.11
N ILE A 116 -36.73 -11.52 -11.03
CA ILE A 116 -37.08 -11.54 -12.44
C ILE A 116 -37.36 -12.98 -12.81
N ASP A 117 -38.46 -13.21 -13.53
CA ASP A 117 -38.83 -14.57 -13.93
C ASP A 117 -37.78 -15.21 -14.86
N SER A 118 -37.61 -16.54 -14.73
CA SER A 118 -36.68 -17.35 -15.51
C SER A 118 -37.02 -17.41 -17.02
N HIS A 119 -38.24 -17.07 -17.41
CA HIS A 119 -38.70 -17.05 -18.81
C HIS A 119 -38.45 -15.70 -19.51
N SER A 120 -37.61 -14.88 -18.99
CA SER A 120 -37.21 -13.60 -19.60
C SER A 120 -36.31 -13.86 -20.79
N ASP A 121 -36.70 -13.46 -22.00
CA ASP A 121 -35.92 -13.60 -23.22
C ASP A 121 -34.76 -12.60 -23.22
N GLY A 122 -33.58 -13.08 -22.91
CA GLY A 122 -32.32 -12.41 -23.17
C GLY A 122 -32.18 -10.98 -22.57
N GLN A 123 -31.06 -10.45 -22.59
CA GLN A 123 -30.48 -9.28 -21.91
C GLN A 123 -31.30 -7.96 -21.83
N GLN A 124 -32.47 -7.81 -22.43
CA GLN A 124 -33.18 -6.54 -22.49
C GLN A 124 -34.64 -6.56 -21.95
N THR A 125 -35.35 -7.69 -21.95
CA THR A 125 -36.75 -7.74 -21.52
C THR A 125 -36.93 -8.67 -20.33
N ALA A 126 -37.41 -8.16 -19.23
CA ALA A 126 -37.75 -8.91 -18.03
C ALA A 126 -39.25 -9.08 -17.93
N ARG A 127 -39.71 -10.30 -17.55
CA ARG A 127 -41.13 -10.57 -17.27
C ARG A 127 -41.33 -10.81 -15.79
N ASN A 128 -42.51 -10.45 -15.29
CA ASN A 128 -42.88 -10.61 -13.88
C ASN A 128 -41.82 -10.05 -12.91
N VAL A 129 -41.57 -8.77 -13.01
CA VAL A 129 -40.60 -8.07 -12.17
C VAL A 129 -41.21 -7.82 -10.79
N PHE A 130 -40.53 -8.24 -9.75
CA PHE A 130 -40.84 -7.93 -8.37
C PHE A 130 -39.64 -7.23 -7.77
N MET A 131 -39.90 -6.09 -7.09
CA MET A 131 -38.83 -5.29 -6.47
C MET A 131 -39.29 -4.78 -5.10
N VAL A 132 -38.47 -4.95 -4.10
CA VAL A 132 -38.61 -4.33 -2.77
C VAL A 132 -37.53 -3.30 -2.58
N MET A 133 -37.91 -2.13 -2.17
CA MET A 133 -36.99 -1.02 -1.84
C MET A 133 -37.29 -0.52 -0.44
N THR A 134 -36.23 -0.36 0.37
CA THR A 134 -36.33 0.25 1.70
C THR A 134 -35.49 1.53 1.73
N ASP A 135 -36.13 2.67 1.88
CA ASP A 135 -35.45 3.98 1.99
C ASP A 135 -36.15 4.84 3.04
N LYS A 136 -35.33 5.44 3.91
CA LYS A 136 -35.75 6.44 4.93
C LYS A 136 -36.97 6.04 5.76
N GLY A 137 -37.06 4.76 6.16
CA GLY A 137 -38.18 4.27 6.97
C GLY A 137 -39.45 3.95 6.16
N GLN A 138 -39.38 3.96 4.85
CA GLN A 138 -40.46 3.55 3.95
C GLN A 138 -40.06 2.29 3.19
N GLU A 139 -40.94 1.33 3.15
CA GLU A 139 -40.83 0.14 2.33
C GLU A 139 -41.73 0.26 1.10
N SER A 140 -41.17 0.07 -0.08
CA SER A 140 -41.89 0.14 -1.34
C SER A 140 -41.77 -1.20 -2.08
N VAL A 141 -42.88 -1.87 -2.28
CA VAL A 141 -42.97 -3.08 -3.08
C VAL A 141 -43.55 -2.71 -4.44
N VAL A 142 -42.84 -3.06 -5.50
CA VAL A 142 -43.22 -2.79 -6.88
C VAL A 142 -43.34 -4.12 -7.61
N THR A 143 -44.45 -4.32 -8.27
CA THR A 143 -44.71 -5.47 -9.17
C THR A 143 -45.04 -4.96 -10.55
N ALA A 144 -44.51 -5.59 -11.60
CA ALA A 144 -44.83 -5.23 -12.98
C ALA A 144 -44.81 -6.47 -13.89
N ARG A 145 -45.66 -6.47 -14.89
CA ARG A 145 -45.73 -7.55 -15.87
C ARG A 145 -44.53 -7.61 -16.77
N GLU A 146 -44.04 -6.44 -17.18
CA GLU A 146 -42.88 -6.31 -18.06
C GLU A 146 -41.93 -5.24 -17.56
N GLY A 147 -40.64 -5.49 -17.75
CA GLY A 147 -39.56 -4.54 -17.48
C GLY A 147 -38.58 -4.50 -18.63
N LEU A 148 -38.22 -3.32 -19.09
CA LEU A 148 -37.23 -3.09 -20.13
C LEU A 148 -36.04 -2.31 -19.52
N LEU A 149 -34.84 -2.84 -19.69
CA LEU A 149 -33.64 -2.15 -19.26
C LEU A 149 -33.23 -1.13 -20.34
N GLN A 150 -33.29 0.15 -20.01
CA GLN A 150 -32.93 1.25 -20.91
C GLN A 150 -31.72 1.99 -20.37
N LEU A 151 -30.74 2.24 -21.23
CA LEU A 151 -29.58 3.10 -20.93
C LEU A 151 -29.88 4.50 -21.46
N ASP A 152 -29.95 5.48 -20.57
CA ASP A 152 -30.18 6.87 -20.94
C ASP A 152 -29.15 7.77 -20.22
N GLN A 153 -28.38 8.53 -20.98
CA GLN A 153 -27.31 9.42 -20.51
C GLN A 153 -26.31 8.75 -19.53
N GLY A 154 -26.01 7.45 -19.75
CA GLY A 154 -25.11 6.69 -18.89
C GLY A 154 -25.76 6.14 -17.61
N LEU A 155 -27.03 6.47 -17.35
CA LEU A 155 -27.82 5.92 -16.26
C LEU A 155 -28.67 4.75 -16.78
N ARG A 156 -28.79 3.71 -15.97
CA ARG A 156 -29.63 2.56 -16.27
C ARG A 156 -31.00 2.72 -15.62
N TYR A 157 -32.01 2.67 -16.43
CA TYR A 157 -33.39 2.71 -15.99
C TYR A 157 -34.08 1.38 -16.29
N LEU A 158 -34.78 0.86 -15.30
CA LEU A 158 -35.75 -0.19 -15.51
C LEU A 158 -37.08 0.48 -15.79
N VAL A 159 -37.50 0.40 -17.04
CA VAL A 159 -38.85 0.88 -17.48
C VAL A 159 -39.81 -0.26 -17.26
N LEU A 160 -40.68 -0.10 -16.27
CA LEU A 160 -41.70 -1.06 -15.90
C LEU A 160 -43.01 -0.69 -16.60
N ALA A 161 -43.68 -1.71 -17.15
CA ALA A 161 -45.00 -1.56 -17.78
C ALA A 161 -46.06 -2.35 -17.01
N GLN A 162 -47.24 -1.77 -16.87
CA GLN A 162 -48.43 -2.37 -16.25
C GLN A 162 -48.14 -2.95 -14.85
N GLY A 163 -47.98 -2.09 -13.85
CA GLY A 163 -47.62 -2.52 -12.52
C GLY A 163 -48.36 -1.79 -11.39
N GLU A 164 -48.06 -2.27 -10.20
CA GLU A 164 -48.56 -1.75 -8.93
C GLU A 164 -47.41 -1.43 -8.02
N ARG A 165 -47.53 -0.36 -7.23
CA ARG A 165 -46.61 0.01 -6.19
C ARG A 165 -47.36 0.11 -4.87
N THR A 166 -46.97 -0.67 -3.90
CA THR A 166 -47.42 -0.55 -2.51
C THR A 166 -46.31 0.09 -1.70
N GLN A 167 -46.60 1.22 -1.11
CA GLN A 167 -45.68 1.94 -0.23
C GLN A 167 -46.19 1.84 1.19
N THR A 168 -45.38 1.37 2.12
CA THR A 168 -45.69 1.25 3.55
C THR A 168 -44.76 2.14 4.34
N ASP A 169 -45.29 3.03 5.12
CA ASP A 169 -44.54 3.80 6.09
C ASP A 169 -44.28 2.91 7.32
N LEU A 170 -43.04 2.60 7.63
CA LEU A 170 -42.65 1.70 8.73
C LEU A 170 -42.88 2.34 10.11
N THR A 171 -43.10 3.69 10.17
CA THR A 171 -43.31 4.39 11.42
C THR A 171 -44.80 4.48 11.77
N THR A 172 -45.63 4.77 10.76
CA THR A 172 -47.11 4.96 10.96
C THR A 172 -47.91 3.72 10.59
N GLY A 173 -47.33 2.77 9.81
CA GLY A 173 -48.02 1.61 9.28
C GLY A 173 -48.99 1.94 8.13
N GLU A 174 -49.01 3.18 7.66
CA GLU A 174 -49.87 3.60 6.56
C GLU A 174 -49.46 2.96 5.24
N LYS A 175 -50.44 2.46 4.46
CA LYS A 175 -50.17 1.82 3.19
C LYS A 175 -50.86 2.58 2.06
N THR A 176 -50.04 2.95 1.07
CA THR A 176 -50.54 3.58 -0.17
C THR A 176 -50.35 2.65 -1.33
N LEU A 177 -51.46 2.31 -2.03
CA LEU A 177 -51.41 1.48 -3.26
C LEU A 177 -51.54 2.40 -4.47
N SER A 178 -50.64 2.27 -5.43
CA SER A 178 -50.65 3.05 -6.67
C SER A 178 -50.52 2.12 -7.87
N HIS A 179 -51.40 2.31 -8.87
CA HIS A 179 -51.31 1.61 -10.16
C HIS A 179 -50.59 2.53 -11.16
N PHE A 180 -49.73 1.96 -11.98
CA PHE A 180 -49.04 2.72 -13.02
C PHE A 180 -49.08 1.97 -14.36
N SER A 181 -49.25 2.70 -15.45
CA SER A 181 -49.12 2.16 -16.81
C SER A 181 -47.66 2.02 -17.21
N THR A 182 -46.83 2.98 -16.79
CA THR A 182 -45.39 2.97 -17.01
C THR A 182 -44.69 3.65 -15.83
N ALA A 183 -43.65 3.03 -15.32
CA ALA A 183 -42.77 3.61 -14.29
C ALA A 183 -41.29 3.46 -14.68
N ARG A 184 -40.52 4.51 -14.49
CA ARG A 184 -39.07 4.47 -14.69
C ARG A 184 -38.37 4.44 -13.33
N ILE A 185 -37.64 3.38 -13.04
CA ILE A 185 -36.90 3.25 -11.79
C ILE A 185 -35.42 3.18 -12.15
N ALA A 186 -34.60 4.05 -11.56
CA ALA A 186 -33.17 3.99 -11.72
C ALA A 186 -32.66 2.68 -11.08
N VAL A 187 -32.12 1.77 -11.88
CA VAL A 187 -31.55 0.51 -11.44
C VAL A 187 -30.04 0.63 -11.47
N GLY A 188 -29.50 0.86 -10.34
CA GLY A 188 -28.12 1.20 -10.12
C GLY A 188 -28.05 2.58 -9.50
N ASP A 189 -27.18 2.74 -8.54
CA ASP A 189 -26.73 4.08 -8.20
C ASP A 189 -26.27 4.69 -9.52
N ALA A 190 -26.67 5.96 -9.78
CA ALA A 190 -25.94 6.72 -10.78
C ALA A 190 -24.49 6.35 -10.57
N PRO A 191 -23.72 5.91 -11.61
CA PRO A 191 -22.31 5.80 -11.40
C PRO A 191 -21.99 7.09 -10.68
N ASP A 192 -21.46 6.97 -9.46
CA ASP A 192 -21.03 8.15 -8.70
C ASP A 192 -19.95 8.78 -9.55
N VAL A 193 -20.43 9.51 -10.60
CA VAL A 193 -19.63 10.36 -11.50
C VAL A 193 -19.33 11.67 -10.76
N ALA A 194 -19.64 11.74 -9.47
CA ALA A 194 -18.84 12.52 -8.59
C ALA A 194 -17.42 12.00 -8.84
N LEU A 195 -16.69 12.77 -9.64
CA LEU A 195 -15.27 12.57 -9.96
C LEU A 195 -14.62 11.85 -8.80
N LYS A 196 -14.60 10.49 -8.87
CA LYS A 196 -14.01 9.68 -7.80
C LYS A 196 -12.55 10.06 -7.86
N VAL A 197 -12.17 11.01 -7.01
CA VAL A 197 -10.78 11.48 -6.95
C VAL A 197 -9.94 10.22 -6.82
N PRO A 198 -9.04 9.96 -7.79
CA PRO A 198 -8.28 8.73 -7.78
C PRO A 198 -7.62 8.56 -6.42
N GLU A 199 -7.61 7.36 -5.88
CA GLU A 199 -6.91 7.13 -4.62
C GLU A 199 -5.45 7.55 -4.78
N PRO A 200 -4.84 8.27 -3.82
CA PRO A 200 -3.45 8.73 -3.91
C PRO A 200 -2.46 7.61 -4.23
N ARG A 201 -2.79 6.38 -3.85
CA ARG A 201 -1.96 5.20 -4.12
C ARG A 201 -1.87 4.84 -5.61
N SER A 202 -2.92 5.11 -6.39
CA SER A 202 -2.98 4.85 -7.83
C SER A 202 -2.48 6.01 -8.69
N MET A 203 -2.29 7.20 -8.09
CA MET A 203 -1.81 8.39 -8.79
C MET A 203 -0.31 8.30 -9.10
N SER A 204 0.10 8.89 -10.22
CA SER A 204 1.52 9.00 -10.53
C SER A 204 2.26 9.84 -9.46
N THR A 205 3.55 9.60 -9.30
CA THR A 205 4.33 10.36 -8.31
C THR A 205 4.40 11.84 -8.65
N LEU A 206 4.38 12.19 -9.93
CA LEU A 206 4.39 13.58 -10.39
C LEU A 206 3.07 14.28 -10.08
N ASP A 207 1.94 13.59 -10.28
CA ASP A 207 0.63 14.15 -9.96
C ASP A 207 0.47 14.38 -8.46
N LEU A 208 1.01 13.47 -7.64
CA LEU A 208 1.00 13.63 -6.18
C LEU A 208 1.77 14.87 -5.71
N LEU A 209 2.87 15.23 -6.38
CA LEU A 209 3.62 16.45 -6.07
C LEU A 209 2.84 17.73 -6.40
N ALA A 210 1.94 17.67 -7.40
CA ALA A 210 1.13 18.80 -7.79
C ALA A 210 -0.09 19.03 -6.88
N ILE A 211 -0.50 18.01 -6.09
CA ILE A 211 -1.70 18.06 -5.27
C ILE A 211 -1.34 18.26 -3.79
N PRO A 212 -1.61 19.42 -3.19
CA PRO A 212 -1.22 19.72 -1.81
C PRO A 212 -2.21 19.14 -0.77
N THR A 213 -2.75 17.93 -1.00
CA THR A 213 -3.62 17.27 -0.01
C THR A 213 -2.80 16.45 0.99
N ARG A 214 -3.29 16.35 2.23
CA ARG A 214 -2.63 15.54 3.27
C ARG A 214 -2.48 14.07 2.88
N GLN A 215 -3.45 13.54 2.14
CA GLN A 215 -3.41 12.17 1.66
C GLN A 215 -2.33 11.96 0.60
N ALA A 216 -2.16 12.91 -0.34
CA ALA A 216 -1.09 12.88 -1.33
C ALA A 216 0.30 13.00 -0.66
N GLN A 217 0.44 13.91 0.30
CA GLN A 217 1.66 14.06 1.09
C GLN A 217 2.01 12.80 1.90
N ALA A 218 1.01 12.14 2.47
CA ALA A 218 1.21 10.88 3.20
C ALA A 218 1.69 9.76 2.28
N GLU A 219 1.16 9.68 1.06
CA GLU A 219 1.62 8.69 0.07
C GLU A 219 3.05 9.00 -0.41
N LEU A 220 3.39 10.27 -0.63
CA LEU A 220 4.77 10.70 -0.92
C LEU A 220 5.72 10.35 0.21
N THR A 221 5.31 10.60 1.46
CA THR A 221 6.08 10.22 2.66
C THR A 221 6.40 8.73 2.65
N TRP A 222 5.43 7.90 2.30
CA TRP A 222 5.64 6.46 2.22
C TRP A 222 6.59 6.07 1.07
N ARG A 223 6.41 6.65 -0.13
CA ARG A 223 7.23 6.34 -1.31
C ARG A 223 8.69 6.73 -1.11
N ILE A 224 8.94 7.98 -0.72
CA ILE A 224 10.29 8.50 -0.48
C ILE A 224 10.88 7.81 0.75
N GLY A 225 10.07 7.62 1.79
CA GLY A 225 10.47 6.95 3.01
C GLY A 225 10.95 5.52 2.79
N LEU A 226 10.30 4.74 1.91
CA LEU A 226 10.73 3.37 1.62
C LEU A 226 12.10 3.33 0.92
N ILE A 227 12.36 4.27 0.01
CA ILE A 227 13.67 4.38 -0.65
C ILE A 227 14.75 4.73 0.37
N TRP A 228 14.48 5.71 1.23
CA TRP A 228 15.40 6.08 2.31
C TRP A 228 15.56 4.97 3.35
N ALA A 229 14.47 4.25 3.66
CA ALA A 229 14.50 3.07 4.52
C ALA A 229 15.43 1.99 3.96
N THR A 230 15.39 1.74 2.65
CA THR A 230 16.27 0.76 2.00
C THR A 230 17.74 1.15 2.16
N PHE A 231 18.07 2.42 1.99
CA PHE A 231 19.42 2.94 2.26
C PHE A 231 19.80 2.75 3.75
N ASN A 232 18.92 3.11 4.66
CA ASN A 232 19.15 2.94 6.10
C ASN A 232 19.33 1.49 6.52
N MET A 233 18.65 0.55 5.84
CA MET A 233 18.82 -0.89 6.09
C MET A 233 20.24 -1.37 5.78
N VAL A 234 20.89 -0.80 4.76
CA VAL A 234 22.30 -1.12 4.47
C VAL A 234 23.20 -0.64 5.60
N LEU A 235 22.99 0.58 6.11
CA LEU A 235 23.76 1.12 7.25
C LEU A 235 23.45 0.35 8.54
N ALA A 236 22.19 0.04 8.80
CA ALA A 236 21.78 -0.78 9.95
C ALA A 236 22.40 -2.19 9.89
N GLY A 237 22.47 -2.79 8.70
CA GLY A 237 23.14 -4.06 8.49
C GLY A 237 24.61 -4.03 8.91
N LEU A 238 25.32 -2.98 8.54
CA LEU A 238 26.71 -2.79 8.95
C LEU A 238 26.86 -2.60 10.47
N SER A 239 25.97 -1.82 11.07
CA SER A 239 26.00 -1.57 12.52
C SER A 239 25.61 -2.79 13.35
N LEU A 240 24.67 -3.61 12.88
CA LEU A 240 24.16 -4.79 13.59
C LEU A 240 25.07 -6.00 13.45
N ALA A 241 25.68 -6.21 12.28
CA ALA A 241 26.55 -7.35 12.01
C ALA A 241 27.80 -7.37 12.88
N ALA A 242 28.28 -6.21 13.34
CA ALA A 242 29.48 -6.07 14.20
C ALA A 242 29.28 -6.58 15.66
N GLY A 243 28.28 -7.42 15.89
CA GLY A 243 28.03 -8.08 17.18
C GLY A 243 28.90 -9.32 17.37
N ASN A 244 29.04 -9.78 18.62
CA ASN A 244 29.88 -10.88 19.06
C ASN A 244 30.04 -12.05 18.05
N ALA A 245 31.25 -12.28 17.57
CA ALA A 245 31.63 -13.39 16.69
C ALA A 245 31.27 -14.79 17.28
N ARG A 246 31.06 -14.89 18.60
CA ARG A 246 30.66 -16.10 19.30
C ARG A 246 29.16 -16.38 19.32
N ARG A 247 28.31 -15.46 18.80
CA ARG A 247 26.87 -15.65 18.81
C ARG A 247 26.42 -16.41 17.57
N ASN A 248 25.51 -17.39 17.74
CA ASN A 248 24.94 -18.17 16.65
C ASN A 248 24.36 -17.24 15.55
N SER A 249 24.73 -17.50 14.30
CA SER A 249 24.29 -16.76 13.11
C SER A 249 22.78 -16.56 13.01
N ASN A 250 22.00 -17.51 13.53
CA ASN A 250 20.53 -17.48 13.47
C ASN A 250 19.93 -16.31 14.26
N TRP A 251 20.54 -15.92 15.37
CA TRP A 251 20.07 -14.78 16.17
C TRP A 251 20.24 -13.44 15.44
N ASN A 252 21.28 -13.30 14.62
CA ASN A 252 21.49 -12.09 13.83
C ASN A 252 20.38 -11.91 12.78
N LEU A 253 19.90 -13.01 12.19
CA LEU A 253 18.75 -12.97 11.28
C LEU A 253 17.45 -12.60 11.99
N VAL A 254 17.22 -13.15 13.20
CA VAL A 254 16.03 -12.80 14.00
C VAL A 254 16.04 -11.31 14.37
N TYR A 255 17.21 -10.79 14.81
CA TYR A 255 17.33 -9.35 15.10
C TYR A 255 17.15 -8.49 13.85
N ALA A 256 17.73 -8.91 12.72
CA ALA A 256 17.55 -8.21 11.45
C ALA A 256 16.06 -8.15 11.06
N LEU A 257 15.36 -9.29 11.13
CA LEU A 257 13.93 -9.32 10.84
C LEU A 257 13.13 -8.41 11.79
N LEU A 258 13.45 -8.44 13.09
CA LEU A 258 12.81 -7.57 14.08
C LEU A 258 13.02 -6.09 13.77
N VAL A 259 14.26 -5.70 13.47
CA VAL A 259 14.61 -4.32 13.08
C VAL A 259 13.87 -3.90 11.83
N PHE A 260 13.79 -4.78 10.82
CA PHE A 260 13.02 -4.52 9.61
C PHE A 260 11.53 -4.30 9.92
N VAL A 261 10.91 -5.20 10.69
CA VAL A 261 9.49 -5.11 11.06
C VAL A 261 9.22 -3.82 11.83
N VAL A 262 10.05 -3.46 12.81
CA VAL A 262 9.89 -2.23 13.57
C VAL A 262 10.02 -1.01 12.66
N TYR A 263 11.04 -0.98 11.79
CA TYR A 263 11.23 0.13 10.88
C TYR A 263 10.09 0.27 9.88
N PHE A 264 9.62 -0.83 9.32
CA PHE A 264 8.48 -0.81 8.38
C PHE A 264 7.19 -0.34 9.07
N ASN A 265 6.98 -0.70 10.34
CA ASN A 265 5.88 -0.17 11.13
C ASN A 265 6.03 1.34 11.40
N LEU A 266 7.24 1.82 11.69
CA LEU A 266 7.50 3.26 11.84
C LEU A 266 7.23 4.03 10.54
N LEU A 267 7.59 3.47 9.38
CA LEU A 267 7.27 4.04 8.08
C LEU A 267 5.75 4.16 7.87
N SER A 268 5.01 3.09 8.17
CA SER A 268 3.55 3.06 8.05
C SER A 268 2.88 4.02 9.06
N LEU A 269 3.43 4.13 10.27
CA LEU A 269 2.97 5.05 11.30
C LEU A 269 3.18 6.51 10.87
N SER A 270 4.36 6.83 10.29
CA SER A 270 4.65 8.14 9.72
C SER A 270 3.62 8.54 8.67
N GLN A 271 3.33 7.66 7.72
CA GLN A 271 2.30 7.87 6.73
C GLN A 271 0.93 8.17 7.37
N SER A 272 0.55 7.40 8.41
CA SER A 272 -0.71 7.61 9.12
C SER A 272 -0.75 8.95 9.88
N TRP A 273 0.36 9.39 10.47
CA TRP A 273 0.42 10.69 11.16
C TRP A 273 0.31 11.86 10.19
N VAL A 274 0.97 11.76 9.03
CA VAL A 274 0.87 12.79 7.98
C VAL A 274 -0.55 12.83 7.41
N SER A 275 -1.18 11.71 7.11
CA SER A 275 -2.55 11.65 6.58
C SER A 275 -3.58 12.25 7.53
N LYS A 276 -3.38 12.08 8.85
CA LYS A 276 -4.23 12.66 9.91
C LYS A 276 -3.84 14.10 10.27
N GLY A 277 -2.82 14.68 9.63
CA GLY A 277 -2.35 16.04 9.88
C GLY A 277 -1.67 16.24 11.23
N LYS A 278 -1.24 15.16 11.89
CA LYS A 278 -0.49 15.23 13.16
C LYS A 278 0.99 15.60 12.95
N LEU A 279 1.50 15.36 11.76
CA LEU A 279 2.89 15.59 11.41
C LEU A 279 2.97 16.16 9.99
N GLU A 280 3.86 17.11 9.77
CA GLU A 280 4.17 17.60 8.44
C GLU A 280 5.01 16.56 7.68
N TRP A 281 4.79 16.39 6.39
CA TRP A 281 5.38 15.30 5.60
C TRP A 281 6.92 15.33 5.56
N ILE A 282 7.52 16.53 5.44
CA ILE A 282 9.00 16.71 5.48
C ILE A 282 9.53 16.38 6.88
N ALA A 283 8.86 16.88 7.92
CA ALA A 283 9.25 16.61 9.30
C ALA A 283 9.16 15.11 9.62
N GLY A 284 8.13 14.41 9.11
CA GLY A 284 7.98 12.97 9.24
C GLY A 284 9.13 12.18 8.61
N LEU A 285 9.53 12.57 7.40
CA LEU A 285 10.68 11.98 6.72
C LEU A 285 11.98 12.21 7.48
N LEU A 286 12.28 13.46 7.86
CA LEU A 286 13.52 13.81 8.53
C LEU A 286 13.63 13.20 9.92
N LEU A 287 12.55 13.19 10.70
CA LEU A 287 12.57 12.70 12.07
C LEU A 287 12.79 11.17 12.09
N ILE A 288 12.06 10.42 11.29
CA ILE A 288 12.16 8.96 11.31
C ILE A 288 13.39 8.48 10.54
N HIS A 289 13.49 8.86 9.26
CA HIS A 289 14.56 8.32 8.43
C HIS A 289 15.92 9.00 8.73
N GLY A 290 15.93 10.31 8.95
CA GLY A 290 17.11 11.04 9.38
C GLY A 290 17.61 10.62 10.76
N GLY A 291 16.70 10.47 11.72
CA GLY A 291 17.02 9.96 13.06
C GLY A 291 17.64 8.56 13.03
N LEU A 292 17.09 7.65 12.22
CA LEU A 292 17.65 6.30 12.04
C LEU A 292 19.00 6.32 11.31
N THR A 293 19.16 7.19 10.30
CA THR A 293 20.46 7.38 9.63
C THR A 293 21.53 7.81 10.65
N LEU A 294 21.20 8.84 11.45
CA LEU A 294 22.12 9.34 12.49
C LEU A 294 22.38 8.28 13.56
N GLY A 295 21.37 7.54 13.98
CA GLY A 295 21.51 6.44 14.94
C GLY A 295 22.43 5.33 14.42
N ALA A 296 22.28 4.92 13.16
CA ALA A 296 23.14 3.91 12.54
C ALA A 296 24.58 4.42 12.42
N LEU A 297 24.79 5.66 11.98
CA LEU A 297 26.14 6.28 11.89
C LEU A 297 26.78 6.45 13.27
N PHE A 298 26.01 6.87 14.27
CA PHE A 298 26.46 6.95 15.65
C PHE A 298 26.89 5.58 16.19
N MET A 299 26.11 4.53 15.92
CA MET A 299 26.43 3.17 16.36
C MET A 299 27.71 2.64 15.69
N ILE A 300 27.93 2.96 14.41
CA ILE A 300 29.17 2.63 13.68
C ILE A 300 30.35 3.38 14.32
N TRP A 301 30.19 4.69 14.58
CA TRP A 301 31.21 5.51 15.20
C TRP A 301 31.57 5.05 16.60
N TRP A 302 30.58 4.79 17.45
CA TRP A 302 30.81 4.28 18.81
C TRP A 302 31.64 2.97 18.79
N ARG A 303 31.30 2.06 17.90
CA ARG A 303 32.02 0.78 17.80
C ARG A 303 33.41 0.91 17.25
N ASP A 304 33.66 1.81 16.33
CA ASP A 304 34.99 2.12 15.83
C ASP A 304 35.90 2.66 16.97
N GLY A 305 35.38 3.55 17.81
CA GLY A 305 36.10 4.09 18.97
C GLY A 305 36.36 3.04 20.06
N ALA A 306 35.48 2.07 20.24
CA ALA A 306 35.63 1.01 21.24
C ALA A 306 36.65 -0.06 20.82
N VAL A 307 36.85 -0.27 19.51
CA VAL A 307 37.80 -1.29 18.98
C VAL A 307 39.21 -0.73 18.78
N LEU A 308 39.33 0.59 18.59
CA LEU A 308 40.61 1.26 18.37
C LEU A 308 40.88 2.37 19.41
N PRO A 309 40.97 2.03 20.72
CA PRO A 309 41.27 3.01 21.74
C PRO A 309 42.74 3.45 21.63
N GLY A 310 43.10 4.32 20.72
CA GLY A 310 44.49 4.74 20.57
C GLY A 310 44.83 5.49 19.29
N ARG A 311 43.92 5.58 18.35
CA ARG A 311 44.18 6.22 17.04
C ARG A 311 44.51 7.71 17.14
N HIS A 312 44.05 8.37 18.20
CA HIS A 312 44.42 9.76 18.48
C HIS A 312 45.80 9.89 19.17
N VAL A 313 46.28 8.85 19.85
CA VAL A 313 47.57 8.87 20.55
C VAL A 313 48.70 8.53 19.58
N SER A 314 48.50 7.64 18.63
CA SER A 314 49.55 7.20 17.71
C SER A 314 50.04 8.28 16.73
N ARG A 315 49.17 9.20 16.27
CA ARG A 315 49.59 10.32 15.40
C ARG A 315 50.44 11.33 16.15
N ARG A 316 50.15 11.63 17.43
CA ARG A 316 50.95 12.52 18.26
C ARG A 316 52.23 11.86 18.71
N ALA A 317 52.21 10.58 19.08
CA ALA A 317 53.39 9.82 19.45
C ALA A 317 54.36 9.64 18.27
N TRP A 318 53.80 9.33 17.05
CA TRP A 318 54.64 9.22 15.84
C TRP A 318 55.23 10.57 15.42
N ALA A 319 54.49 11.68 15.53
CA ALA A 319 55.01 13.03 15.26
C ALA A 319 56.07 13.46 16.30
N ALA A 320 55.92 13.06 17.56
CA ALA A 320 56.88 13.33 18.61
C ALA A 320 58.17 12.50 18.43
N SER A 321 58.09 11.24 18.05
CA SER A 321 59.25 10.39 17.79
C SER A 321 60.09 10.82 16.57
N GLN A 322 59.43 11.48 15.60
CA GLN A 322 60.15 12.11 14.47
C GLN A 322 60.84 13.43 14.83
N ALA A 323 60.34 14.11 15.87
CA ALA A 323 60.93 15.38 16.35
C ALA A 323 62.12 15.17 17.29
N GLU A 324 62.23 13.97 17.92
CA GLU A 324 63.36 13.61 18.82
C GLU A 324 64.50 12.88 18.09
N GLY A 325 64.37 12.65 16.80
CA GLY A 325 65.36 11.91 15.98
C GLY A 325 66.18 12.79 15.01
N VAL A 326 66.24 14.14 15.26
CA VAL A 326 67.10 15.06 14.49
C VAL A 326 68.19 15.63 15.38
#